data_fcc13e6c7a4b292e13ec483322a257aa
#
_entry.id   fcc13e6c7a4b292e13ec483322a257aa
#
_cell.length_a   1.000
_cell.length_b   1.000
_cell.length_c   1.000
_cell.angle_alpha   90.00
_cell.angle_beta   90.00
_cell.angle_gamma   90.00
#
_symmetry.space_group_name_H-M   'P 1'
#
loop_
_entity.id
_entity.type
_entity.pdbx_description
1 polymer ?
#
loop_
_entity_poly.entity_id
_entity_poly.type
_entity_poly.pdbx_seq_one_letter_code
_entity_poly.pdbx_strand_id
1 'polypeptide(L)'
;MAVPIPGRTNRTRKGSADVADQGLRLEYAGKKPAAEILATPPGRYAPHPKHGGKGDNRIYHGDNLHVLSALLRDKSIAGQVKLVYIDPPFATDAKFESRTQAHAYDDHLIGAEFVECLRERLILIHQLLADDGSVY
;
A
#
# COMPACT_ATOMS: atom_id res chain seq x y z
N MET A 1 7.00 -20.90 9.25
CA MET A 1 8.17 -20.79 8.34
C MET A 1 7.91 -19.61 7.42
N ALA A 2 8.64 -18.50 7.57
CA ALA A 2 8.50 -17.34 6.71
C ALA A 2 9.17 -17.62 5.36
N VAL A 3 8.41 -17.52 4.27
CA VAL A 3 8.96 -17.63 2.91
C VAL A 3 9.71 -16.33 2.61
N PRO A 4 11.00 -16.37 2.26
CA PRO A 4 11.73 -15.16 1.91
C PRO A 4 11.16 -14.59 0.61
N ILE A 5 10.84 -13.29 0.63
CA ILE A 5 10.49 -12.51 -0.56
C ILE A 5 11.76 -12.46 -1.43
N PRO A 6 11.71 -12.83 -2.73
CA PRO A 6 12.88 -12.74 -3.59
C PRO A 6 13.36 -11.29 -3.62
N GLY A 7 14.59 -11.09 -3.15
CA GLY A 7 15.22 -9.79 -3.06
C GLY A 7 15.30 -9.13 -4.43
N ARG A 8 14.68 -7.97 -4.56
CA ARG A 8 14.95 -7.03 -5.64
C ARG A 8 16.45 -6.75 -5.61
N THR A 9 17.18 -7.21 -6.61
CA THR A 9 18.60 -6.91 -6.74
C THR A 9 18.76 -5.41 -6.82
N ASN A 10 19.34 -4.84 -5.78
CA ASN A 10 19.69 -3.44 -5.72
C ASN A 10 20.71 -3.19 -6.86
N ARG A 11 20.24 -2.64 -7.98
CA ARG A 11 21.08 -2.24 -9.09
C ARG A 11 21.89 -1.04 -8.61
N THR A 12 23.02 -1.31 -7.97
CA THR A 12 24.00 -0.29 -7.62
C THR A 12 24.44 0.43 -8.91
N ARG A 13 23.96 1.65 -9.08
CA ARG A 13 24.58 2.60 -10.01
C ARG A 13 26.02 2.79 -9.54
N LYS A 14 26.95 2.18 -10.26
CA LYS A 14 28.37 2.40 -10.11
C LYS A 14 28.67 3.84 -10.54
N GLY A 15 29.07 4.68 -9.61
CA GLY A 15 29.67 5.97 -9.93
C GLY A 15 28.99 7.18 -9.31
N SER A 16 29.22 7.42 -8.05
CA SER A 16 29.63 8.72 -7.52
C SER A 16 30.08 8.53 -6.08
N ALA A 17 31.31 8.99 -5.81
CA ALA A 17 31.91 9.03 -4.50
C ALA A 17 31.03 9.81 -3.52
N ASP A 18 30.96 9.36 -2.29
CA ASP A 18 30.66 10.01 -1.03
C ASP A 18 30.05 11.43 -1.10
N VAL A 19 28.83 11.54 -1.60
CA VAL A 19 27.91 12.55 -1.12
C VAL A 19 27.26 11.93 0.11
N ALA A 20 27.68 12.36 1.30
CA ALA A 20 26.99 12.06 2.54
C ALA A 20 25.48 12.21 2.27
N ASP A 21 24.71 11.18 2.60
CA ASP A 21 23.24 11.14 2.42
C ASP A 21 22.63 12.35 3.16
N GLN A 22 22.54 13.49 2.47
CA GLN A 22 21.85 14.70 2.91
C GLN A 22 20.35 14.61 2.57
N GLY A 23 19.85 13.39 2.39
CA GLY A 23 18.46 13.14 2.10
C GLY A 23 17.55 13.68 3.21
N LEU A 24 16.47 14.34 2.82
CA LEU A 24 15.44 14.76 3.74
C LEU A 24 14.86 13.52 4.44
N ARG A 25 14.94 13.52 5.76
CA ARG A 25 14.38 12.44 6.59
C ARG A 25 13.12 12.93 7.29
N LEU A 26 12.01 12.29 7.01
CA LEU A 26 10.75 12.56 7.68
C LEU A 26 10.65 11.67 8.93
N GLU A 27 10.63 12.30 10.11
CA GLU A 27 10.43 11.62 11.39
C GLU A 27 9.16 12.14 12.07
N TYR A 28 8.36 11.23 12.64
CA TYR A 28 7.11 11.53 13.33
C TYR A 28 6.77 10.42 14.33
N ALA A 29 5.91 10.73 15.31
CA ALA A 29 5.45 9.77 16.30
C ALA A 29 4.67 8.61 15.65
N GLY A 30 4.96 7.38 16.06
CA GLY A 30 4.29 6.19 15.55
C GLY A 30 4.80 5.67 14.21
N LYS A 31 5.86 6.24 13.64
CA LYS A 31 6.48 5.76 12.41
C LYS A 31 7.01 4.34 12.57
N LYS A 32 6.47 3.39 11.82
CA LYS A 32 6.87 1.98 11.85
C LYS A 32 8.09 1.70 10.97
N PRO A 33 8.95 0.75 11.34
CA PRO A 33 9.97 0.24 10.42
C PRO A 33 9.33 -0.36 9.17
N ALA A 34 9.97 -0.16 7.99
CA ALA A 34 9.46 -0.73 6.74
C ALA A 34 9.32 -2.26 6.79
N ALA A 35 10.22 -2.94 7.51
CA ALA A 35 10.16 -4.39 7.70
C ALA A 35 8.89 -4.84 8.44
N GLU A 36 8.42 -4.07 9.42
CA GLU A 36 7.16 -4.32 10.13
C GLU A 36 5.97 -4.19 9.19
N ILE A 37 5.95 -3.15 8.36
CA ILE A 37 4.89 -2.94 7.37
C ILE A 37 4.85 -4.09 6.36
N LEU A 38 5.99 -4.53 5.85
CA LEU A 38 6.09 -5.67 4.93
C LEU A 38 5.68 -7.00 5.58
N ALA A 39 5.75 -7.09 6.90
CA ALA A 39 5.29 -8.24 7.68
C ALA A 39 3.77 -8.21 7.98
N THR A 40 3.04 -7.20 7.53
CA THR A 40 1.59 -7.09 7.71
C THR A 40 0.89 -8.41 7.36
N PRO A 41 0.04 -8.96 8.24
CA PRO A 41 -0.70 -10.19 7.94
C PRO A 41 -1.60 -10.02 6.71
N PRO A 42 -1.67 -11.02 5.82
CA PRO A 42 -2.57 -10.96 4.66
C PRO A 42 -4.02 -11.07 5.07
N GLY A 43 -4.88 -10.35 4.39
CA GLY A 43 -6.32 -10.56 4.47
C GLY A 43 -6.71 -11.95 3.94
N ARG A 44 -7.78 -12.50 4.49
CA ARG A 44 -8.43 -13.70 3.96
C ARG A 44 -9.68 -13.27 3.19
N TYR A 45 -9.75 -13.62 1.92
CA TYR A 45 -10.84 -13.23 1.04
C TYR A 45 -11.51 -14.47 0.46
N ALA A 46 -12.83 -14.45 0.40
CA ALA A 46 -13.64 -15.47 -0.25
C ALA A 46 -14.42 -14.83 -1.40
N PRO A 47 -14.70 -15.58 -2.48
CA PRO A 47 -15.57 -15.09 -3.56
C PRO A 47 -16.93 -14.69 -3.01
N HIS A 48 -17.45 -13.53 -3.46
CA HIS A 48 -18.79 -13.10 -3.07
C HIS A 48 -19.85 -13.98 -3.75
N PRO A 49 -20.83 -14.52 -3.01
CA PRO A 49 -21.75 -15.54 -3.55
C PRO A 49 -22.63 -15.03 -4.70
N LYS A 50 -22.87 -13.70 -4.78
CA LYS A 50 -23.73 -13.09 -5.81
C LYS A 50 -22.99 -12.36 -6.92
N HIS A 51 -21.70 -12.09 -6.74
CA HIS A 51 -20.90 -11.23 -7.64
C HIS A 51 -19.64 -11.90 -8.17
N GLY A 52 -19.53 -13.22 -8.05
CA GLY A 52 -18.45 -13.97 -8.65
C GLY A 52 -18.62 -14.03 -10.17
N GLY A 53 -17.64 -13.51 -10.92
CA GLY A 53 -17.56 -13.59 -12.37
C GLY A 53 -16.51 -14.58 -12.85
N LYS A 54 -16.53 -14.92 -14.15
CA LYS A 54 -15.50 -15.74 -14.81
C LYS A 54 -14.35 -14.89 -15.40
N GLY A 55 -14.38 -13.58 -15.19
CA GLY A 55 -13.36 -12.67 -15.73
C GLY A 55 -12.12 -12.58 -14.85
N ASP A 56 -11.04 -12.05 -15.42
CA ASP A 56 -9.77 -11.83 -14.73
C ASP A 56 -9.78 -10.59 -13.81
N ASN A 57 -10.78 -9.72 -13.97
CA ASN A 57 -10.95 -8.54 -13.13
C ASN A 57 -11.49 -8.92 -11.76
N ARG A 58 -10.90 -8.34 -10.70
CA ARG A 58 -11.25 -8.63 -9.31
C ARG A 58 -11.53 -7.36 -8.54
N ILE A 59 -12.56 -7.38 -7.70
CA ILE A 59 -12.87 -6.33 -6.73
C ILE A 59 -12.67 -6.94 -5.34
N TYR A 60 -11.88 -6.28 -4.52
CA TYR A 60 -11.69 -6.64 -3.12
C TYR A 60 -12.41 -5.64 -2.24
N HIS A 61 -13.20 -6.12 -1.29
CA HIS A 61 -13.86 -5.30 -0.28
C HIS A 61 -13.27 -5.61 1.10
N GLY A 62 -12.74 -4.59 1.77
CA GLY A 62 -12.09 -4.72 3.08
C GLY A 62 -10.99 -3.68 3.27
N ASP A 63 -10.25 -3.78 4.37
CA ASP A 63 -9.08 -2.94 4.61
C ASP A 63 -8.02 -3.20 3.53
N ASN A 64 -7.71 -2.17 2.76
CA ASN A 64 -6.78 -2.24 1.65
C ASN A 64 -5.34 -2.57 2.08
N LEU A 65 -4.93 -2.28 3.32
CA LEU A 65 -3.62 -2.68 3.84
C LEU A 65 -3.45 -4.20 3.83
N HIS A 66 -4.47 -4.92 4.31
CA HIS A 66 -4.48 -6.38 4.32
C HIS A 66 -4.70 -6.98 2.92
N VAL A 67 -5.44 -6.28 2.04
CA VAL A 67 -5.56 -6.65 0.62
C VAL A 67 -4.20 -6.58 -0.06
N LEU A 68 -3.49 -5.47 0.04
CA LEU A 68 -2.16 -5.28 -0.54
C LEU A 68 -1.17 -6.33 -0.03
N SER A 69 -1.20 -6.61 1.28
CA SER A 69 -0.39 -7.67 1.87
C SER A 69 -0.72 -9.06 1.32
N ALA A 70 -1.99 -9.36 1.01
CA ALA A 70 -2.39 -10.60 0.39
C ALA A 70 -1.90 -10.69 -1.07
N LEU A 71 -2.04 -9.61 -1.84
CA LEU A 71 -1.57 -9.52 -3.22
C LEU A 71 -0.04 -9.70 -3.34
N LEU A 72 0.72 -9.21 -2.37
CA LEU A 72 2.18 -9.42 -2.32
C LEU A 72 2.59 -10.88 -2.17
N ARG A 73 1.71 -11.73 -1.68
CA ARG A 73 1.97 -13.18 -1.56
C ARG A 73 1.61 -13.96 -2.83
N ASP A 74 0.91 -13.33 -3.76
CA ASP A 74 0.64 -13.88 -5.08
C ASP A 74 1.80 -13.57 -6.03
N LYS A 75 2.60 -14.59 -6.36
CA LYS A 75 3.76 -14.45 -7.24
C LYS A 75 3.42 -14.01 -8.66
N SER A 76 2.17 -14.16 -9.07
CA SER A 76 1.69 -13.67 -10.37
C SER A 76 1.41 -12.16 -10.39
N ILE A 77 1.34 -11.54 -9.20
CA ILE A 77 1.00 -10.12 -9.05
C ILE A 77 2.20 -9.32 -8.51
N ALA A 78 2.90 -9.86 -7.51
CA ALA A 78 4.02 -9.17 -6.87
C ALA A 78 5.11 -8.80 -7.89
N GLY A 79 5.43 -7.51 -7.99
CA GLY A 79 6.42 -6.99 -8.94
C GLY A 79 5.93 -6.97 -10.41
N GLN A 80 4.64 -7.17 -10.68
CA GLN A 80 4.09 -7.23 -12.04
C GLN A 80 3.09 -6.10 -12.34
N VAL A 81 2.69 -5.33 -11.34
CA VAL A 81 1.69 -4.27 -11.50
C VAL A 81 2.28 -3.10 -12.27
N LYS A 82 1.65 -2.72 -13.38
CA LYS A 82 2.12 -1.63 -14.25
C LYS A 82 1.59 -0.27 -13.84
N LEU A 83 0.40 -0.24 -13.29
CA LEU A 83 -0.24 1.01 -12.88
C LEU A 83 -1.02 0.79 -11.58
N VAL A 84 -0.80 1.69 -10.64
CA VAL A 84 -1.63 1.85 -9.45
C VAL A 84 -2.22 3.26 -9.49
N TYR A 85 -3.53 3.35 -9.42
CA TYR A 85 -4.26 4.60 -9.23
C TYR A 85 -4.89 4.59 -7.85
N ILE A 86 -4.62 5.60 -7.04
CA ILE A 86 -5.15 5.72 -5.69
C ILE A 86 -5.89 7.04 -5.51
N ASP A 87 -6.95 7.00 -4.73
CA ASP A 87 -7.67 8.15 -4.23
C ASP A 87 -7.71 8.02 -2.70
N PRO A 88 -6.63 8.40 -2.00
CA PRO A 88 -6.55 8.24 -0.55
C PRO A 88 -7.43 9.27 0.15
N PRO A 89 -7.87 9.03 1.40
CA PRO A 89 -8.50 10.05 2.20
C PRO A 89 -7.56 11.27 2.29
N PHE A 90 -8.14 12.45 2.23
CA PHE A 90 -7.40 13.71 2.39
C PHE A 90 -7.49 14.15 3.85
N ALA A 91 -6.39 14.65 4.41
CA ALA A 91 -6.38 15.23 5.75
C ALA A 91 -7.12 16.58 5.76
N THR A 92 -8.41 16.56 5.45
CA THR A 92 -9.29 17.73 5.50
C THR A 92 -10.25 17.59 6.66
N ASP A 93 -10.50 18.66 7.40
CA ASP A 93 -11.53 18.74 8.45
C ASP A 93 -12.97 18.67 7.87
N ALA A 94 -13.12 18.38 6.57
CA ALA A 94 -14.40 18.31 5.91
C ALA A 94 -15.12 17.01 6.28
N LYS A 95 -16.19 17.12 7.06
CA LYS A 95 -17.17 16.03 7.23
C LYS A 95 -17.84 15.78 5.89
N PHE A 96 -17.50 14.67 5.24
CA PHE A 96 -18.26 14.22 4.08
C PHE A 96 -19.62 13.66 4.55
N GLU A 97 -20.65 14.49 4.54
CA GLU A 97 -22.02 14.03 4.70
C GLU A 97 -22.45 13.32 3.41
N SER A 98 -22.62 12.01 3.49
CA SER A 98 -23.28 11.30 2.40
C SER A 98 -24.75 11.73 2.33
N ARG A 99 -25.32 11.81 1.09
CA ARG A 99 -26.72 12.15 0.85
C ARG A 99 -27.75 11.24 1.59
N THR A 100 -27.31 10.18 2.23
CA THR A 100 -28.14 9.17 2.89
C THR A 100 -27.97 9.15 4.41
N GLN A 101 -27.38 10.17 5.05
CA GLN A 101 -27.22 10.26 6.53
C GLN A 101 -26.68 8.97 7.21
N ALA A 102 -26.21 8.00 6.47
CA ALA A 102 -25.46 6.90 7.04
C ALA A 102 -24.05 7.40 7.35
N HIS A 103 -23.57 7.24 8.57
CA HIS A 103 -22.20 7.51 8.98
C HIS A 103 -21.23 6.76 8.05
N ALA A 104 -20.91 7.38 6.91
CA ALA A 104 -19.94 6.88 5.99
C ALA A 104 -18.59 7.41 6.46
N TYR A 105 -17.83 6.56 7.12
CA TYR A 105 -16.41 6.71 7.40
C TYR A 105 -16.02 8.00 8.17
N ASP A 106 -15.71 7.83 9.42
CA ASP A 106 -15.09 8.87 10.25
C ASP A 106 -13.60 8.93 9.95
N ASP A 107 -13.22 9.63 8.88
CA ASP A 107 -11.83 9.77 8.41
C ASP A 107 -11.10 10.91 9.16
N HIS A 108 -11.04 10.80 10.51
CA HIS A 108 -10.32 11.76 11.35
C HIS A 108 -8.83 11.42 11.50
N LEU A 109 -8.20 10.86 10.47
CA LEU A 109 -6.75 10.71 10.49
C LEU A 109 -6.09 12.07 10.26
N ILE A 110 -5.49 12.64 11.30
CA ILE A 110 -4.83 13.94 11.25
C ILE A 110 -3.33 13.77 11.55
N GLY A 111 -2.50 14.54 10.87
CA GLY A 111 -1.09 14.64 11.18
C GLY A 111 -0.30 13.35 10.96
N ALA A 112 0.39 12.86 12.00
CA ALA A 112 1.27 11.70 11.92
C ALA A 112 0.55 10.40 11.55
N GLU A 113 -0.67 10.21 12.02
CA GLU A 113 -1.47 9.01 11.74
C GLU A 113 -1.87 8.94 10.26
N PHE A 114 -2.26 10.06 9.67
CA PHE A 114 -2.56 10.14 8.24
C PHE A 114 -1.32 9.81 7.39
N VAL A 115 -0.18 10.42 7.74
CA VAL A 115 1.08 10.18 7.02
C VAL A 115 1.49 8.71 7.10
N GLU A 116 1.37 8.09 8.28
CA GLU A 116 1.73 6.69 8.44
C GLU A 116 0.75 5.77 7.72
N CYS A 117 -0.54 6.03 7.79
CA CYS A 117 -1.57 5.29 7.09
C CYS A 117 -1.31 5.24 5.57
N LEU A 118 -1.00 6.39 4.97
CA LEU A 118 -0.66 6.47 3.55
C LEU A 118 0.68 5.79 3.25
N ARG A 119 1.69 6.03 4.08
CA ARG A 119 3.03 5.46 3.91
C ARG A 119 3.04 3.94 3.96
N GLU A 120 2.28 3.33 4.87
CA GLU A 120 2.15 1.87 4.97
C GLU A 120 1.67 1.28 3.62
N ARG A 121 0.67 1.88 3.03
CA ARG A 121 0.11 1.44 1.75
C ARG A 121 1.08 1.66 0.60
N LEU A 122 1.75 2.80 0.54
CA LEU A 122 2.74 3.11 -0.49
C LEU A 122 3.94 2.15 -0.45
N ILE A 123 4.38 1.71 0.73
CA ILE A 123 5.44 0.71 0.87
C ILE A 123 5.01 -0.62 0.25
N LEU A 124 3.79 -1.09 0.53
CA LEU A 124 3.27 -2.33 -0.05
C LEU A 124 3.05 -2.20 -1.57
N ILE A 125 2.48 -1.09 -2.01
CA ILE A 125 2.28 -0.77 -3.44
C ILE A 125 3.61 -0.79 -4.19
N HIS A 126 4.65 -0.17 -3.64
CA HIS A 126 5.97 -0.16 -4.25
C HIS A 126 6.51 -1.57 -4.51
N GLN A 127 6.23 -2.55 -3.64
CA GLN A 127 6.63 -3.94 -3.84
C GLN A 127 5.78 -4.66 -4.89
N LEU A 128 4.54 -4.22 -5.11
CA LEU A 128 3.66 -4.77 -6.14
C LEU A 128 4.04 -4.29 -7.54
N LEU A 129 4.60 -3.09 -7.66
CA LEU A 129 4.93 -2.48 -8.94
C LEU A 129 6.04 -3.24 -9.67
N ALA A 130 5.89 -3.36 -10.98
CA ALA A 130 6.96 -3.72 -11.88
C ALA A 130 8.03 -2.61 -11.92
N ASP A 131 9.22 -2.91 -12.48
CA ASP A 131 10.32 -1.94 -12.57
C ASP A 131 9.97 -0.69 -13.39
N ASP A 132 9.04 -0.82 -14.34
CA ASP A 132 8.49 0.23 -15.19
C ASP A 132 7.05 0.62 -14.79
N GLY A 133 6.60 0.20 -13.60
CA GLY A 133 5.28 0.54 -13.07
C GLY A 133 5.21 1.95 -12.48
N SER A 134 4.02 2.53 -12.47
CA SER A 134 3.75 3.89 -11.98
C SER A 134 2.62 3.93 -10.95
N VAL A 135 2.66 4.93 -10.07
CA VAL A 135 1.58 5.27 -9.11
C VAL A 135 1.07 6.67 -9.43
N TYR A 136 -0.26 6.82 -9.43
CA TYR A 136 -0.96 8.10 -9.56
C TYR A 136 -1.96 8.30 -8.43
#